data_690903881b732fb57489def02cba40d9
#
_entry.id   690903881b732fb57489def02cba40d9
#
_cell.length_a   1.000
_cell.length_b   1.000
_cell.length_c   1.000
_cell.angle_alpha   90.00
_cell.angle_beta   90.00
_cell.angle_gamma   90.00
#
_symmetry.space_group_name_H-M   'P 1'
#
loop_
_entity.id
_entity.type
_entity.pdbx_description
1 polymer ?
#
loop_
_entity_poly.entity_id
_entity_poly.type
_entity_poly.pdbx_seq_one_letter_code
_entity_poly.pdbx_strand_id
1 'polypeptide(L)'
;MPKGTDRLIIDAPAAIGVARFKTLLKMADAVLLPVLPSAFDRGATGRFISHIESVKPIRKNRKPLGVVANMVRPGTRAGRRLMAFLDDLDYPPVATLRARTLYPELAEDGLGLFDRGDKAAKILQTEWTPLVTFIETLGADLS
;
A
#
# COMPACT_ATOMS: atom_id res chain seq x y z
N MET A 1 -21.04 3.41 -9.76
CA MET A 1 -19.82 4.17 -10.07
C MET A 1 -20.13 5.16 -11.19
N PRO A 2 -19.51 6.34 -11.24
CA PRO A 2 -19.65 7.26 -12.37
C PRO A 2 -19.24 6.56 -13.68
N LYS A 3 -19.86 6.95 -14.80
CA LYS A 3 -19.46 6.42 -16.12
C LYS A 3 -18.01 6.84 -16.42
N GLY A 4 -17.19 5.92 -16.90
CA GLY A 4 -15.77 6.17 -17.20
C GLY A 4 -14.82 6.05 -16.00
N THR A 5 -15.27 5.44 -14.89
CA THR A 5 -14.39 5.12 -13.77
C THR A 5 -13.57 3.88 -14.09
N ASP A 6 -12.26 4.03 -14.25
CA ASP A 6 -11.34 2.92 -14.53
C ASP A 6 -10.82 2.27 -13.25
N ARG A 7 -10.69 3.03 -12.17
CA ARG A 7 -10.16 2.57 -10.88
C ARG A 7 -10.99 3.12 -9.72
N LEU A 8 -11.21 2.28 -8.70
CA LEU A 8 -11.83 2.66 -7.44
C LEU A 8 -10.88 2.32 -6.29
N ILE A 9 -10.48 3.34 -5.54
CA ILE A 9 -9.71 3.16 -4.31
C ILE A 9 -10.65 3.21 -3.13
N ILE A 10 -10.62 2.18 -2.28
CA ILE A 10 -11.41 2.11 -1.06
C ILE A 10 -10.47 2.25 0.13
N ASP A 11 -10.53 3.38 0.82
CA ASP A 11 -9.83 3.58 2.09
C ASP A 11 -10.61 2.89 3.21
N ALA A 12 -10.02 1.85 3.79
CA ALA A 12 -10.66 1.05 4.83
C ALA A 12 -10.23 1.53 6.22
N PRO A 13 -11.18 1.74 7.16
CA PRO A 13 -10.84 2.13 8.53
C PRO A 13 -9.90 1.13 9.21
N ALA A 14 -8.92 1.61 9.98
CA ALA A 14 -7.94 0.77 10.70
C ALA A 14 -8.59 -0.27 11.64
N ALA A 15 -9.78 0.02 12.17
CA ALA A 15 -10.53 -0.86 13.07
C ALA A 15 -11.71 -1.57 12.36
N ILE A 16 -11.58 -1.86 11.07
CA ILE A 16 -12.63 -2.56 10.34
C ILE A 16 -12.86 -3.97 10.91
N GLY A 17 -14.11 -4.27 11.26
CA GLY A 17 -14.47 -5.61 11.74
C GLY A 17 -14.35 -6.67 10.63
N VAL A 18 -14.07 -7.91 11.03
CA VAL A 18 -13.81 -9.05 10.13
C VAL A 18 -14.89 -9.23 9.05
N ALA A 19 -16.16 -9.10 9.42
CA ALA A 19 -17.27 -9.26 8.46
C ALA A 19 -17.26 -8.20 7.36
N ARG A 20 -17.04 -6.93 7.73
CA ARG A 20 -16.96 -5.82 6.78
C ARG A 20 -15.72 -5.94 5.90
N PHE A 21 -14.58 -6.32 6.51
CA PHE A 21 -13.35 -6.57 5.77
C PHE A 21 -13.54 -7.66 4.70
N LYS A 22 -14.17 -8.79 5.03
CA LYS A 22 -14.50 -9.84 4.05
C LYS A 22 -15.39 -9.34 2.92
N THR A 23 -16.31 -8.41 3.21
CA THR A 23 -17.17 -7.80 2.18
C THR A 23 -16.35 -6.93 1.23
N LEU A 24 -15.45 -6.07 1.76
CA LEU A 24 -14.56 -5.26 0.93
C LEU A 24 -13.64 -6.14 0.08
N LEU A 25 -13.08 -7.20 0.65
CA LEU A 25 -12.24 -8.15 -0.09
C LEU A 25 -12.97 -8.81 -1.26
N LYS A 26 -14.29 -9.04 -1.15
CA LYS A 26 -15.05 -9.59 -2.28
C LYS A 26 -15.16 -8.61 -3.44
N MET A 27 -15.21 -7.31 -3.14
CA MET A 27 -15.36 -6.25 -4.12
C MET A 27 -14.05 -5.78 -4.73
N ALA A 28 -12.94 -5.89 -3.98
CA ALA A 28 -11.62 -5.43 -4.40
C ALA A 28 -10.95 -6.45 -5.33
N ASP A 29 -10.21 -5.99 -6.31
CA ASP A 29 -9.36 -6.82 -7.18
C ASP A 29 -7.99 -7.07 -6.57
N ALA A 30 -7.51 -6.14 -5.73
CA ALA A 30 -6.29 -6.25 -4.95
C ALA A 30 -6.42 -5.60 -3.58
N VAL A 31 -5.49 -5.93 -2.69
CA VAL A 31 -5.31 -5.27 -1.39
C VAL A 31 -3.94 -4.60 -1.36
N LEU A 32 -3.91 -3.33 -0.97
CA LEU A 32 -2.68 -2.63 -0.66
C LEU A 32 -2.59 -2.42 0.84
N LEU A 33 -1.45 -2.78 1.42
CA LEU A 33 -1.18 -2.65 2.85
C LEU A 33 0.00 -1.72 3.09
N PRO A 34 -0.23 -0.44 3.41
CA PRO A 34 0.84 0.46 3.82
C PRO A 34 1.32 0.11 5.23
N VAL A 35 2.65 -0.04 5.39
CA VAL A 35 3.29 -0.39 6.66
C VAL A 35 4.31 0.66 7.03
N LEU A 36 4.21 1.20 8.23
CA LEU A 36 5.10 2.22 8.78
C LEU A 36 6.29 1.58 9.52
N PRO A 37 7.47 2.23 9.55
CA PRO A 37 8.65 1.74 10.27
C PRO A 37 8.54 1.95 11.79
N SER A 38 7.45 1.47 12.39
CA SER A 38 7.21 1.52 13.85
C SER A 38 7.10 0.11 14.45
N ALA A 39 7.44 -0.02 15.74
CA ALA A 39 7.34 -1.30 16.43
C ALA A 39 5.87 -1.74 16.61
N PHE A 40 4.97 -0.78 16.83
CA PHE A 40 3.54 -1.04 16.97
C PHE A 40 2.92 -1.51 15.65
N ASP A 41 3.32 -0.87 14.53
CA ASP A 41 2.81 -1.24 13.21
C ASP A 41 3.26 -2.64 12.80
N ARG A 42 4.50 -3.05 13.13
CA ARG A 42 4.96 -4.41 12.83
C ARG A 42 4.11 -5.48 13.51
N GLY A 43 3.81 -5.32 14.79
CA GLY A 43 2.95 -6.26 15.52
C GLY A 43 1.53 -6.30 14.96
N ALA A 44 0.95 -5.14 14.64
CA ALA A 44 -0.35 -5.03 14.01
C ALA A 44 -0.35 -5.61 12.59
N THR A 45 0.69 -5.32 11.81
CA THR A 45 0.86 -5.81 10.44
C THR A 45 0.98 -7.33 10.40
N GLY A 46 1.79 -7.95 11.25
CA GLY A 46 1.94 -9.41 11.29
C GLY A 46 0.61 -10.10 11.61
N ARG A 47 -0.13 -9.61 12.60
CA ARG A 47 -1.47 -10.13 12.92
C ARG A 47 -2.45 -9.93 11.77
N PHE A 48 -2.40 -8.79 11.10
CA PHE A 48 -3.28 -8.47 9.98
C PHE A 48 -2.97 -9.35 8.77
N ILE A 49 -1.70 -9.56 8.42
CA ILE A 49 -1.29 -10.46 7.34
C ILE A 49 -1.77 -11.88 7.64
N SER A 50 -1.49 -12.43 8.82
CA SER A 50 -1.95 -13.76 9.22
C SER A 50 -3.49 -13.88 9.15
N HIS A 51 -4.20 -12.80 9.50
CA HIS A 51 -5.66 -12.79 9.38
C HIS A 51 -6.11 -12.79 7.91
N ILE A 52 -5.51 -11.96 7.05
CA ILE A 52 -5.82 -11.91 5.62
C ILE A 52 -5.54 -13.26 4.96
N GLU A 53 -4.42 -13.89 5.25
CA GLU A 53 -4.05 -15.20 4.71
C GLU A 53 -5.08 -16.28 5.05
N SER A 54 -5.75 -16.15 6.19
CA SER A 54 -6.86 -17.05 6.55
C SER A 54 -8.08 -16.91 5.64
N VAL A 55 -8.21 -15.79 4.92
CA VAL A 55 -9.34 -15.53 4.04
C VAL A 55 -9.13 -16.22 2.69
N LYS A 56 -10.07 -17.08 2.32
CA LYS A 56 -9.99 -17.98 1.15
C LYS A 56 -9.55 -17.31 -0.17
N PRO A 57 -10.00 -16.11 -0.56
CA PRO A 57 -9.55 -15.47 -1.79
C PRO A 57 -8.05 -15.14 -1.83
N ILE A 58 -7.46 -14.69 -0.73
CA ILE A 58 -6.03 -14.41 -0.60
C ILE A 58 -5.25 -15.72 -0.52
N ARG A 59 -5.63 -16.62 0.39
CA ARG A 59 -4.96 -17.93 0.57
C ARG A 59 -4.87 -18.76 -0.72
N LYS A 60 -5.80 -18.56 -1.66
CA LYS A 60 -5.81 -19.23 -2.97
C LYS A 60 -5.16 -18.41 -4.08
N ASN A 61 -4.40 -17.37 -3.76
CA ASN A 61 -3.75 -16.44 -4.71
C ASN A 61 -4.72 -15.86 -5.77
N ARG A 62 -5.99 -15.73 -5.40
CA ARG A 62 -7.00 -15.15 -6.31
C ARG A 62 -7.05 -13.64 -6.24
N LYS A 63 -6.49 -13.06 -5.18
CA LYS A 63 -6.42 -11.61 -4.97
C LYS A 63 -5.03 -11.26 -4.43
N PRO A 64 -4.25 -10.50 -5.17
CA PRO A 64 -2.91 -10.10 -4.78
C PRO A 64 -2.95 -9.16 -3.57
N LEU A 65 -1.98 -9.33 -2.68
CA LEU A 65 -1.70 -8.44 -1.56
C LEU A 65 -0.37 -7.74 -1.83
N GLY A 66 -0.41 -6.43 -2.07
CA GLY A 66 0.77 -5.59 -2.22
C GLY A 66 1.10 -4.88 -0.91
N VAL A 67 2.26 -5.16 -0.33
CA VAL A 67 2.76 -4.42 0.84
C VAL A 67 3.54 -3.19 0.37
N VAL A 68 3.26 -2.04 0.97
CA VAL A 68 3.97 -0.78 0.68
C VAL A 68 4.72 -0.36 1.94
N ALA A 69 6.06 -0.36 1.89
CA ALA A 69 6.88 0.20 2.95
C ALA A 69 6.76 1.72 2.90
N ASN A 70 5.95 2.30 3.81
CA ASN A 70 5.57 3.71 3.77
C ASN A 70 6.33 4.53 4.81
N MET A 71 6.58 5.81 4.52
CA MET A 71 7.29 6.78 5.37
C MET A 71 8.68 6.29 5.84
N VAL A 72 9.37 5.55 5.00
CA VAL A 72 10.70 5.03 5.30
C VAL A 72 11.73 6.16 5.29
N ARG A 73 12.56 6.22 6.32
CA ARG A 73 13.74 7.08 6.36
C ARG A 73 14.98 6.23 6.08
N PRO A 74 15.63 6.40 4.91
CA PRO A 74 16.84 5.65 4.56
C PRO A 74 17.94 5.78 5.61
N GLY A 75 18.71 4.71 5.82
CA GLY A 75 19.83 4.70 6.77
C GLY A 75 19.43 4.61 8.25
N THR A 76 18.13 4.70 8.60
CA THR A 76 17.68 4.59 9.98
C THR A 76 17.55 3.13 10.43
N ARG A 77 17.74 2.89 11.73
CA ARG A 77 17.51 1.57 12.35
C ARG A 77 16.07 1.10 12.16
N ALA A 78 15.10 2.02 12.24
CA ALA A 78 13.68 1.71 12.06
C ALA A 78 13.37 1.24 10.63
N GLY A 79 13.92 1.92 9.61
CA GLY A 79 13.77 1.51 8.21
C GLY A 79 14.37 0.13 7.95
N ARG A 80 15.60 -0.13 8.41
CA ARG A 80 16.22 -1.46 8.26
C ARG A 80 15.41 -2.58 8.94
N ARG A 81 14.88 -2.32 10.15
CA ARG A 81 14.05 -3.28 10.87
C ARG A 81 12.72 -3.55 10.17
N LEU A 82 12.12 -2.54 9.52
CA LEU A 82 10.92 -2.75 8.72
C LEU A 82 11.21 -3.69 7.55
N MET A 83 12.27 -3.42 6.78
CA MET A 83 12.61 -4.25 5.61
C MET A 83 12.87 -5.69 6.01
N ALA A 84 13.69 -5.93 7.04
CA ALA A 84 13.94 -7.29 7.57
C ALA A 84 12.64 -7.98 8.03
N PHE A 85 11.75 -7.25 8.70
CA PHE A 85 10.47 -7.80 9.15
C PHE A 85 9.56 -8.23 7.98
N LEU A 86 9.52 -7.44 6.91
CA LEU A 86 8.72 -7.77 5.72
C LEU A 86 9.31 -8.96 4.95
N ASP A 87 10.64 -9.05 4.93
CA ASP A 87 11.36 -10.18 4.36
C ASP A 87 11.11 -11.48 5.14
N ASP A 88 11.19 -11.42 6.48
CA ASP A 88 10.87 -12.54 7.37
C ASP A 88 9.42 -13.06 7.22
N LEU A 89 8.50 -12.20 6.79
CA LEU A 89 7.10 -12.56 6.51
C LEU A 89 6.86 -13.08 5.09
N ASP A 90 7.88 -13.12 4.24
CA ASP A 90 7.76 -13.45 2.81
C ASP A 90 6.85 -12.48 2.03
N TYR A 91 6.81 -11.21 2.49
CA TYR A 91 6.09 -10.11 1.85
C TYR A 91 7.03 -8.96 1.50
N PRO A 92 7.93 -9.13 0.52
CA PRO A 92 8.76 -8.02 0.07
C PRO A 92 7.86 -6.86 -0.42
N PRO A 93 8.20 -5.60 -0.07
CA PRO A 93 7.35 -4.50 -0.44
C PRO A 93 7.33 -4.28 -1.96
N VAL A 94 6.14 -4.09 -2.53
CA VAL A 94 5.97 -3.72 -3.95
C VAL A 94 6.51 -2.32 -4.25
N ALA A 95 6.54 -1.46 -3.23
CA ALA A 95 7.16 -0.14 -3.30
C ALA A 95 7.66 0.31 -1.93
N THR A 96 8.69 1.14 -1.93
CA THR A 96 9.23 1.80 -0.73
C THR A 96 9.11 3.32 -0.90
N LEU A 97 8.20 3.93 -0.14
CA LEU A 97 7.94 5.36 -0.17
C LEU A 97 8.65 6.04 1.00
N ARG A 98 9.49 7.01 0.71
CA ARG A 98 10.27 7.71 1.73
C ARG A 98 9.44 8.80 2.42
N ALA A 99 9.73 9.03 3.73
CA ALA A 99 9.19 10.17 4.44
C ALA A 99 9.72 11.48 3.84
N ARG A 100 8.81 12.39 3.45
CA ARG A 100 9.13 13.70 2.87
C ARG A 100 8.16 14.75 3.39
N THR A 101 8.65 15.96 3.59
CA THR A 101 7.85 17.13 3.99
C THR A 101 6.89 17.57 2.88
N LEU A 102 7.23 17.30 1.63
CA LEU A 102 6.39 17.65 0.48
C LEU A 102 4.98 17.03 0.55
N TYR A 103 4.82 15.83 1.11
CA TYR A 103 3.50 15.18 1.20
C TYR A 103 2.48 15.96 2.05
N PRO A 104 2.78 16.33 3.32
CA PRO A 104 1.86 17.16 4.09
C PRO A 104 1.66 18.55 3.48
N GLU A 105 2.69 19.19 2.92
CA GLU A 105 2.59 20.47 2.25
C GLU A 105 1.58 20.43 1.08
N LEU A 106 1.67 19.39 0.23
CA LEU A 106 0.70 19.17 -0.85
C LEU A 106 -0.71 18.90 -0.33
N ALA A 107 -0.84 18.13 0.74
CA ALA A 107 -2.14 17.82 1.32
C ALA A 107 -2.84 19.07 1.90
N GLU A 108 -2.10 20.03 2.48
CA GLU A 108 -2.61 21.31 2.94
C GLU A 108 -3.19 22.14 1.77
N ASP A 109 -2.58 22.03 0.59
CA ASP A 109 -3.04 22.69 -0.64
C ASP A 109 -4.13 21.90 -1.38
N GLY A 110 -4.55 20.73 -0.86
CA GLY A 110 -5.51 19.85 -1.53
C GLY A 110 -4.97 19.19 -2.80
N LEU A 111 -3.65 19.09 -2.93
CA LEU A 111 -2.94 18.52 -4.07
C LEU A 111 -2.37 17.14 -3.76
N GLY A 112 -2.23 16.32 -4.80
CA GLY A 112 -1.44 15.09 -4.77
C GLY A 112 -0.06 15.27 -5.41
N LEU A 113 0.83 14.30 -5.19
CA LEU A 113 2.19 14.34 -5.74
C LEU A 113 2.21 14.46 -7.28
N PHE A 114 1.24 13.86 -7.96
CA PHE A 114 1.18 13.84 -9.42
C PHE A 114 0.55 15.11 -10.03
N ASP A 115 -0.01 16.00 -9.21
CA ASP A 115 -0.46 17.33 -9.64
C ASP A 115 0.71 18.31 -9.80
N ARG A 116 1.92 17.93 -9.33
CA ARG A 116 3.14 18.72 -9.43
C ARG A 116 4.04 18.24 -10.56
N GLY A 117 4.55 19.21 -11.33
CA GLY A 117 5.45 18.96 -12.47
C GLY A 117 6.91 19.38 -12.24
N ASP A 118 7.25 19.92 -11.07
CA ASP A 118 8.61 20.36 -10.75
C ASP A 118 9.59 19.19 -10.51
N LYS A 119 10.89 19.50 -10.54
CA LYS A 119 11.95 18.49 -10.43
C LYS A 119 11.88 17.68 -9.11
N ALA A 120 11.53 18.33 -8.00
CA ALA A 120 11.45 17.66 -6.70
C ALA A 120 10.31 16.64 -6.68
N ALA A 121 9.14 17.03 -7.17
CA ALA A 121 7.99 16.12 -7.30
C ALA A 121 8.29 14.96 -8.25
N LYS A 122 8.91 15.22 -9.41
CA LYS A 122 9.26 14.16 -10.38
C LYS A 122 10.20 13.11 -9.80
N ILE A 123 11.18 13.50 -8.98
CA ILE A 123 12.06 12.55 -8.28
C ILE A 123 11.23 11.66 -7.34
N LEU A 124 10.28 12.22 -6.60
CA LEU A 124 9.43 11.45 -5.70
C LEU A 124 8.44 10.57 -6.45
N GLN A 125 7.91 11.02 -7.58
CA GLN A 125 7.03 10.22 -8.44
C GLN A 125 7.70 8.91 -8.87
N THR A 126 9.02 8.88 -9.07
CA THR A 126 9.73 7.64 -9.40
C THR A 126 9.66 6.58 -8.29
N GLU A 127 9.51 6.98 -7.03
CA GLU A 127 9.33 6.03 -5.91
C GLU A 127 7.96 5.33 -5.98
N TRP A 128 6.99 5.95 -6.62
CA TRP A 128 5.64 5.42 -6.80
C TRP A 128 5.50 4.52 -8.03
N THR A 129 6.44 4.62 -8.99
CA THR A 129 6.38 3.85 -10.23
C THR A 129 6.17 2.34 -9.99
N PRO A 130 6.88 1.66 -9.06
CA PRO A 130 6.65 0.24 -8.82
C PRO A 130 5.23 -0.06 -8.31
N LEU A 131 4.67 0.80 -7.47
CA LEU A 131 3.30 0.65 -6.98
C LEU A 131 2.28 0.86 -8.09
N VAL A 132 2.46 1.88 -8.92
CA VAL A 132 1.60 2.13 -10.09
C VAL A 132 1.65 0.94 -11.03
N THR A 133 2.85 0.45 -11.36
CA THR A 133 3.02 -0.74 -12.20
C THR A 133 2.31 -1.96 -11.62
N PHE A 134 2.45 -2.21 -10.31
CA PHE A 134 1.74 -3.30 -9.63
C PHE A 134 0.22 -3.18 -9.82
N ILE A 135 -0.36 -1.99 -9.66
CA ILE A 135 -1.80 -1.74 -9.83
C ILE A 135 -2.23 -1.92 -11.29
N GLU A 136 -1.43 -1.44 -12.24
CA GLU A 136 -1.77 -1.52 -13.67
C GLU A 136 -1.69 -2.96 -14.20
N THR A 137 -0.72 -3.77 -13.76
CA THR A 137 -0.64 -5.19 -14.14
C THR A 137 -1.86 -5.99 -13.69
N LEU A 138 -2.47 -5.63 -12.56
CA LEU A 138 -3.71 -6.27 -12.09
C LEU A 138 -4.91 -6.00 -13.00
N GLY A 139 -4.93 -4.85 -13.67
CA GLY A 139 -5.99 -4.50 -14.62
C GLY A 139 -5.87 -5.24 -15.95
N ALA A 140 -4.66 -5.63 -16.35
CA ALA A 140 -4.40 -6.35 -17.59
C ALA A 140 -4.87 -7.83 -17.54
N ASP A 141 -4.82 -8.44 -16.36
CA ASP A 141 -5.23 -9.84 -16.14
C ASP A 141 -6.77 -10.01 -16.04
N LEU A 142 -7.52 -8.90 -16.00
CA LEU A 142 -8.98 -8.88 -15.83
C LEU A 142 -9.74 -8.53 -17.14
N SER A 143 -9.01 -8.24 -18.20
CA SER A 143 -9.54 -7.93 -19.54
C SER A 143 -9.36 -9.10 -20.50
#